data_f1e68edb318f944e05255b80c3c6d1c2
#
_entry.id   f1e68edb318f944e05255b80c3c6d1c2
#
_cell.length_a   1.000
_cell.length_b   1.000
_cell.length_c   1.000
_cell.angle_alpha   90.00
_cell.angle_beta   90.00
_cell.angle_gamma   90.00
#
_symmetry.space_group_name_H-M   'P 1'
#
loop_
_entity.id
_entity.type
_entity.pdbx_description
1 polymer ?
#
loop_
_entity_poly.entity_id
_entity_poly.type
_entity_poly.pdbx_seq_one_letter_code
_entity_poly.pdbx_strand_id
1 'polypeptide(L)'
;YILMASMDACMEKMSSDGNEMFREFTKILEKTRRRLSECKYIRLVSPEIGTAGVFDYDRSKLLFSTRYASMTGSELAQILLEKYHIQVEMETEHYVLALAAVGDSEEGFERLCQAIEEIDQEEAQKKKEKREAEEPKAGRTAYTSLSQFMSITEAKARSLI
;
A
#
# COMPACT_ATOMS: atom_id res chain seq x y z
N TYR A 1 -23.59 22.94 23.37
CA TYR A 1 -24.79 23.03 22.52
C TYR A 1 -24.45 22.87 21.02
N ILE A 2 -23.37 23.44 20.51
CA ILE A 2 -23.03 23.37 19.08
C ILE A 2 -22.82 21.90 18.65
N LEU A 3 -22.12 21.11 19.44
CA LEU A 3 -21.89 19.68 19.15
C LEU A 3 -23.21 18.88 19.13
N MET A 4 -24.13 19.16 20.07
CA MET A 4 -25.43 18.53 20.10
C MET A 4 -26.26 18.91 18.87
N ALA A 5 -26.26 20.18 18.48
CA ALA A 5 -26.94 20.63 17.28
C ALA A 5 -26.43 20.00 16.01
N SER A 6 -25.09 19.81 15.90
CA SER A 6 -24.49 19.10 14.75
C SER A 6 -24.85 17.61 14.71
N MET A 7 -24.95 16.97 15.87
CA MET A 7 -25.41 15.57 15.95
C MET A 7 -26.87 15.43 15.53
N ASP A 8 -27.72 16.37 15.96
CA ASP A 8 -29.16 16.39 15.61
C ASP A 8 -29.33 16.60 14.08
N ALA A 9 -28.63 17.58 13.51
CA ALA A 9 -28.63 17.82 12.07
C ALA A 9 -28.09 16.60 11.27
N CYS A 10 -27.08 15.89 11.78
CA CYS A 10 -26.60 14.66 11.17
C CYS A 10 -27.67 13.56 11.19
N MET A 11 -28.38 13.38 12.32
CA MET A 11 -29.43 12.39 12.43
C MET A 11 -30.62 12.71 11.52
N GLU A 12 -30.99 13.97 11.41
CA GLU A 12 -32.03 14.42 10.47
C GLU A 12 -31.61 14.10 9.02
N LYS A 13 -30.41 14.45 8.63
CA LYS A 13 -29.86 14.16 7.30
C LYS A 13 -29.83 12.66 7.00
N MET A 14 -29.37 11.85 7.96
CA MET A 14 -29.35 10.40 7.81
C MET A 14 -30.75 9.79 7.69
N SER A 15 -31.73 10.35 8.41
CA SER A 15 -33.11 9.89 8.36
C SER A 15 -33.80 10.21 7.04
N SER A 16 -33.45 11.35 6.40
CA SER A 16 -34.04 11.78 5.11
C SER A 16 -33.33 11.12 3.92
N ASP A 17 -32.02 11.25 3.83
CA ASP A 17 -31.26 10.95 2.63
C ASP A 17 -30.27 9.80 2.81
N GLY A 18 -30.14 9.24 4.02
CA GLY A 18 -29.10 8.27 4.36
C GLY A 18 -29.01 7.08 3.41
N ASN A 19 -30.12 6.52 2.97
CA ASN A 19 -30.14 5.39 2.04
C ASN A 19 -29.44 5.71 0.70
N GLU A 20 -29.69 6.90 0.15
CA GLU A 20 -29.07 7.31 -1.11
C GLU A 20 -27.59 7.65 -0.89
N MET A 21 -27.27 8.39 0.18
CA MET A 21 -25.89 8.73 0.53
C MET A 21 -25.02 7.47 0.72
N PHE A 22 -25.50 6.46 1.44
CA PHE A 22 -24.76 5.20 1.61
C PHE A 22 -24.66 4.39 0.32
N ARG A 23 -25.67 4.45 -0.55
CA ARG A 23 -25.60 3.79 -1.86
C ARG A 23 -24.52 4.39 -2.75
N GLU A 24 -24.44 5.72 -2.80
CA GLU A 24 -23.40 6.44 -3.55
C GLU A 24 -22.03 6.22 -2.95
N PHE A 25 -21.90 6.37 -1.64
CA PHE A 25 -20.66 6.11 -0.92
C PHE A 25 -20.13 4.70 -1.20
N THR A 26 -20.98 3.67 -1.14
CA THR A 26 -20.58 2.30 -1.41
C THR A 26 -20.04 2.13 -2.83
N LYS A 27 -20.68 2.75 -3.83
CA LYS A 27 -20.21 2.71 -5.22
C LYS A 27 -18.82 3.36 -5.37
N ILE A 28 -18.63 4.53 -4.78
CA ILE A 28 -17.36 5.26 -4.81
C ILE A 28 -16.27 4.44 -4.09
N LEU A 29 -16.59 3.94 -2.91
CA LEU A 29 -15.67 3.13 -2.11
C LEU A 29 -15.23 1.85 -2.85
N GLU A 30 -16.15 1.14 -3.50
CA GLU A 30 -15.82 -0.05 -4.28
C GLU A 30 -14.96 0.27 -5.51
N LYS A 31 -15.26 1.36 -6.22
CA LYS A 31 -14.44 1.86 -7.33
C LYS A 31 -13.02 2.17 -6.86
N THR A 32 -12.90 2.89 -5.74
CA THR A 32 -11.63 3.24 -5.09
C THR A 32 -10.83 2.00 -4.71
N ARG A 33 -11.45 1.06 -3.99
CA ARG A 33 -10.78 -0.18 -3.56
C ARG A 33 -10.30 -1.03 -4.75
N ARG A 34 -11.10 -1.12 -5.81
CA ARG A 34 -10.72 -1.84 -7.04
C ARG A 34 -9.48 -1.21 -7.67
N ARG A 35 -9.47 0.12 -7.82
CA ARG A 35 -8.35 0.86 -8.39
C ARG A 35 -7.09 0.69 -7.54
N LEU A 36 -7.18 0.86 -6.24
CA LEU A 36 -6.06 0.73 -5.30
C LEU A 36 -5.55 -0.72 -5.14
N SER A 37 -6.36 -1.72 -5.49
CA SER A 37 -5.91 -3.12 -5.48
C SER A 37 -4.87 -3.45 -6.55
N GLU A 38 -4.67 -2.58 -7.53
CA GLU A 38 -3.67 -2.74 -8.59
C GLU A 38 -2.26 -2.32 -8.15
N CYS A 39 -2.13 -1.56 -7.05
CA CYS A 39 -0.86 -1.13 -6.48
C CYS A 39 -0.05 -2.31 -5.95
N LYS A 40 1.27 -2.28 -6.22
CA LYS A 40 2.17 -3.42 -5.96
C LYS A 40 3.03 -3.24 -4.73
N TYR A 41 3.43 -2.03 -4.43
CA TYR A 41 4.35 -1.67 -3.35
C TYR A 41 3.61 -1.10 -2.15
N ILE A 42 2.64 -0.20 -2.39
CA ILE A 42 1.72 0.29 -1.37
C ILE A 42 0.42 -0.50 -1.49
N ARG A 43 0.33 -1.61 -0.78
CA ARG A 43 -0.78 -2.55 -0.97
C ARG A 43 -1.98 -2.24 -0.09
N LEU A 44 -3.13 -2.09 -0.70
CA LEU A 44 -4.40 -2.09 0.03
C LEU A 44 -4.67 -3.49 0.60
N VAL A 45 -4.75 -3.59 1.92
CA VAL A 45 -5.07 -4.84 2.62
C VAL A 45 -6.57 -5.13 2.46
N SER A 46 -6.88 -6.27 1.86
CA SER A 46 -8.25 -6.74 1.67
C SER A 46 -8.31 -8.21 2.10
N PRO A 47 -8.57 -8.47 3.39
CA PRO A 47 -8.65 -9.83 3.89
C PRO A 47 -9.83 -10.56 3.25
N GLU A 48 -9.65 -11.85 2.99
CA GLU A 48 -10.72 -12.70 2.49
C GLU A 48 -11.61 -13.13 3.66
N ILE A 49 -12.89 -12.76 3.60
CA ILE A 49 -13.87 -13.09 4.64
C ILE A 49 -14.08 -14.60 4.70
N GLY A 50 -14.16 -15.14 5.91
CA GLY A 50 -14.33 -16.58 6.17
C GLY A 50 -13.03 -17.37 6.17
N THR A 51 -11.89 -16.74 5.91
CA THR A 51 -10.56 -17.38 5.94
C THR A 51 -9.70 -16.84 7.06
N ALA A 52 -8.73 -17.64 7.54
CA ALA A 52 -7.73 -17.25 8.54
C ALA A 52 -8.29 -16.55 9.82
N GLY A 53 -9.54 -16.88 10.22
CA GLY A 53 -10.19 -16.31 11.39
C GLY A 53 -10.78 -14.91 11.18
N VAL A 54 -10.84 -14.42 9.94
CA VAL A 54 -11.51 -13.16 9.62
C VAL A 54 -12.99 -13.44 9.38
N PHE A 55 -13.83 -13.04 10.33
CA PHE A 55 -15.29 -13.17 10.22
C PHE A 55 -15.87 -12.11 9.30
N ASP A 56 -15.47 -10.85 9.50
CA ASP A 56 -15.85 -9.69 8.70
C ASP A 56 -14.87 -8.56 8.93
N TYR A 57 -14.88 -7.52 8.08
CA TYR A 57 -14.10 -6.30 8.27
C TYR A 57 -14.81 -5.09 7.68
N ASP A 58 -14.56 -3.93 8.27
CA ASP A 58 -15.09 -2.66 7.81
C ASP A 58 -14.37 -2.20 6.53
N ARG A 59 -15.08 -2.23 5.41
CA ARG A 59 -14.56 -1.86 4.08
C ARG A 59 -14.25 -0.37 3.94
N SER A 60 -14.83 0.49 4.80
CA SER A 60 -14.53 1.92 4.83
C SER A 60 -13.14 2.22 5.40
N LYS A 61 -12.56 1.27 6.11
CA LYS A 61 -11.19 1.34 6.60
C LYS A 61 -10.22 0.89 5.52
N LEU A 62 -9.45 1.85 5.00
CA LEU A 62 -8.47 1.63 3.94
C LEU A 62 -7.09 1.45 4.58
N LEU A 63 -6.70 0.21 4.76
CA LEU A 63 -5.40 -0.16 5.35
C LEU A 63 -4.37 -0.37 4.24
N PHE A 64 -3.35 0.48 4.19
CA PHE A 64 -2.25 0.41 3.24
C PHE A 64 -1.00 -0.17 3.90
N SER A 65 -0.50 -1.27 3.38
CA SER A 65 0.74 -1.89 3.84
C SER A 65 1.93 -1.39 3.03
N THR A 66 3.00 -0.98 3.73
CA THR A 66 4.28 -0.55 3.15
C THR A 66 5.35 -1.65 3.13
N ARG A 67 5.00 -2.89 3.48
CA ARG A 67 5.97 -4.01 3.58
C ARG A 67 6.73 -4.30 2.28
N TYR A 68 6.18 -3.89 1.16
CA TYR A 68 6.78 -4.09 -0.17
C TYR A 68 7.41 -2.81 -0.73
N ALA A 69 7.29 -1.70 -0.02
CA ALA A 69 7.92 -0.43 -0.34
C ALA A 69 9.30 -0.30 0.35
N SER A 70 10.04 0.73 -0.02
CA SER A 70 11.30 1.10 0.63
C SER A 70 11.12 2.18 1.71
N MET A 71 9.88 2.46 2.07
CA MET A 71 9.48 3.44 3.08
C MET A 71 8.66 2.80 4.21
N THR A 72 8.66 3.47 5.36
CA THR A 72 7.82 3.13 6.50
C THR A 72 6.40 3.69 6.34
N GLY A 73 5.46 3.22 7.18
CA GLY A 73 4.12 3.80 7.21
C GLY A 73 4.12 5.26 7.68
N SER A 74 5.00 5.63 8.62
CA SER A 74 5.13 7.04 9.06
C SER A 74 5.63 7.96 7.93
N GLU A 75 6.59 7.50 7.12
CA GLU A 75 7.03 8.24 5.93
C GLU A 75 5.91 8.38 4.90
N LEU A 76 5.13 7.32 4.66
CA LEU A 76 3.97 7.38 3.79
C LEU A 76 2.93 8.37 4.31
N ALA A 77 2.61 8.35 5.61
CA ALA A 77 1.67 9.28 6.23
C ALA A 77 2.12 10.73 6.09
N GLN A 78 3.41 10.99 6.30
CA GLN A 78 3.99 12.32 6.13
C GLN A 78 3.87 12.81 4.68
N ILE A 79 4.20 11.96 3.70
CA ILE A 79 4.06 12.31 2.27
C ILE A 79 2.60 12.60 1.92
N LEU A 80 1.65 11.77 2.39
CA LEU A 80 0.22 11.98 2.17
C LEU A 80 -0.25 13.32 2.74
N LEU A 81 0.21 13.69 3.94
CA LEU A 81 -0.15 14.93 4.58
C LEU A 81 0.47 16.16 3.87
N GLU A 82 1.77 16.14 3.62
CA GLU A 82 2.51 17.31 3.14
C GLU A 82 2.29 17.58 1.64
N LYS A 83 2.32 16.51 0.82
CA LYS A 83 2.22 16.64 -0.65
C LYS A 83 0.77 16.62 -1.15
N TYR A 84 -0.07 15.80 -0.54
CA TYR A 84 -1.43 15.56 -1.03
C TYR A 84 -2.54 16.11 -0.13
N HIS A 85 -2.18 16.67 1.05
CA HIS A 85 -3.13 17.20 2.04
C HIS A 85 -4.17 16.14 2.48
N ILE A 86 -3.71 14.90 2.66
CA ILE A 86 -4.50 13.78 3.15
C ILE A 86 -3.98 13.40 4.52
N GLN A 87 -4.79 13.60 5.55
CA GLN A 87 -4.50 13.14 6.89
C GLN A 87 -5.06 11.74 7.08
N VAL A 88 -4.23 10.86 7.64
CA VAL A 88 -4.60 9.47 7.96
C VAL A 88 -5.00 9.36 9.42
N GLU A 89 -5.76 8.32 9.77
CA GLU A 89 -6.21 8.07 11.14
C GLU A 89 -5.10 7.53 12.03
N MET A 90 -4.31 6.60 11.48
CA MET A 90 -3.26 5.92 12.24
C MET A 90 -2.13 5.49 11.30
N GLU A 91 -0.93 5.49 11.85
CA GLU A 91 0.28 5.03 11.17
C GLU A 91 1.11 4.13 12.09
N THR A 92 1.85 3.24 11.49
CA THR A 92 2.85 2.40 12.16
C THR A 92 4.07 2.26 11.25
N GLU A 93 5.05 1.49 11.67
CA GLU A 93 6.22 1.19 10.83
C GLU A 93 5.84 0.54 9.48
N HIS A 94 4.78 -0.27 9.44
CA HIS A 94 4.48 -1.13 8.29
C HIS A 94 3.14 -0.88 7.60
N TYR A 95 2.33 0.00 8.14
CA TYR A 95 1.04 0.33 7.54
C TYR A 95 0.51 1.71 7.93
N VAL A 96 -0.43 2.17 7.12
CA VAL A 96 -1.21 3.39 7.31
C VAL A 96 -2.68 3.05 7.21
N LEU A 97 -3.50 3.61 8.10
CA LEU A 97 -4.96 3.47 8.09
C LEU A 97 -5.61 4.80 7.73
N ALA A 98 -6.34 4.82 6.62
CA ALA A 98 -7.23 5.91 6.27
C ALA A 98 -8.69 5.51 6.50
N LEU A 99 -9.48 6.43 7.03
CA LEU A 99 -10.92 6.26 7.19
C LEU A 99 -11.66 6.96 6.06
N ALA A 100 -12.59 6.25 5.45
CA ALA A 100 -13.52 6.82 4.50
C ALA A 100 -14.93 6.91 5.12
N ALA A 101 -15.59 8.03 4.92
CA ALA A 101 -16.91 8.29 5.48
C ALA A 101 -17.92 8.69 4.40
N VAL A 102 -19.21 8.52 4.71
CA VAL A 102 -20.31 8.87 3.81
C VAL A 102 -20.37 10.36 3.45
N GLY A 103 -19.71 11.21 4.23
CA GLY A 103 -19.60 12.64 3.97
C GLY A 103 -18.40 13.04 3.10
N ASP A 104 -17.53 12.10 2.74
CA ASP A 104 -16.37 12.40 1.89
C ASP A 104 -16.79 12.62 0.44
N SER A 105 -16.16 13.58 -0.22
CA SER A 105 -16.42 13.89 -1.62
C SER A 105 -15.73 12.90 -2.58
N GLU A 106 -16.29 12.73 -3.78
CA GLU A 106 -15.65 11.93 -4.84
C GLU A 106 -14.26 12.47 -5.19
N GLU A 107 -14.04 13.79 -5.13
CA GLU A 107 -12.74 14.43 -5.32
C GLU A 107 -11.72 14.02 -4.26
N GLY A 108 -12.16 13.84 -3.00
CA GLY A 108 -11.31 13.33 -1.92
C GLY A 108 -10.83 11.91 -2.19
N PHE A 109 -11.72 11.03 -2.66
CA PHE A 109 -11.39 9.67 -3.06
C PHE A 109 -10.45 9.64 -4.28
N GLU A 110 -10.70 10.48 -5.28
CA GLU A 110 -9.85 10.58 -6.46
C GLU A 110 -8.43 11.05 -6.09
N ARG A 111 -8.32 12.06 -5.22
CA ARG A 111 -7.04 12.55 -4.70
C ARG A 111 -6.28 11.46 -3.95
N LEU A 112 -6.96 10.64 -3.13
CA LEU A 112 -6.34 9.51 -2.46
C LEU A 112 -5.82 8.47 -3.45
N CYS A 113 -6.61 8.12 -4.46
CA CYS A 113 -6.19 7.19 -5.50
C CYS A 113 -4.94 7.68 -6.22
N GLN A 114 -4.96 8.93 -6.69
CA GLN A 114 -3.83 9.53 -7.38
C GLN A 114 -2.57 9.55 -6.51
N ALA A 115 -2.71 9.95 -5.24
CA ALA A 115 -1.59 9.98 -4.31
C ALA A 115 -0.94 8.61 -4.13
N ILE A 116 -1.74 7.58 -3.86
CA ILE A 116 -1.22 6.22 -3.65
C ILE A 116 -0.61 5.64 -4.93
N GLU A 117 -1.23 5.86 -6.11
CA GLU A 117 -0.72 5.41 -7.40
C GLU A 117 0.60 6.08 -7.77
N GLU A 118 0.73 7.40 -7.56
CA GLU A 118 1.99 8.12 -7.80
C GLU A 118 3.10 7.60 -6.90
N ILE A 119 2.83 7.41 -5.60
CA ILE A 119 3.81 6.88 -4.65
C ILE A 119 4.19 5.44 -5.01
N ASP A 120 3.24 4.60 -5.41
CA ASP A 120 3.51 3.22 -5.84
C ASP A 120 4.40 3.17 -7.09
N GLN A 121 4.20 4.10 -8.04
CA GLN A 121 5.04 4.24 -9.22
C GLN A 121 6.45 4.74 -8.88
N GLU A 122 6.60 5.71 -7.98
CA GLU A 122 7.89 6.16 -7.49
C GLU A 122 8.67 5.02 -6.84
N GLU A 123 8.01 4.18 -6.03
CA GLU A 123 8.62 2.99 -5.42
C GLU A 123 9.02 1.94 -6.46
N ALA A 124 8.22 1.77 -7.53
CA ALA A 124 8.57 0.89 -8.63
C ALA A 124 9.86 1.33 -9.34
N GLN A 125 10.02 2.64 -9.57
CA GLN A 125 11.22 3.22 -10.18
C GLN A 125 12.45 3.04 -9.30
N LYS A 126 12.37 3.38 -8.01
CA LYS A 126 13.47 3.21 -7.05
C LYS A 126 13.98 1.76 -7.02
N LYS A 127 13.07 0.79 -7.04
CA LYS A 127 13.44 -0.63 -7.04
C LYS A 127 14.04 -1.10 -8.35
N LYS A 128 13.60 -0.53 -9.47
CA LYS A 128 14.18 -0.83 -10.79
C LYS A 128 15.61 -0.31 -10.87
N GLU A 129 15.83 0.94 -10.48
CA GLU A 129 17.15 1.56 -10.43
C GLU A 129 18.12 0.78 -9.52
N LYS A 130 17.62 0.36 -8.34
CA LYS A 130 18.42 -0.44 -7.41
C LYS A 130 18.81 -1.79 -8.00
N ARG A 131 17.91 -2.48 -8.71
CA ARG A 131 18.21 -3.74 -9.41
C ARG A 131 19.23 -3.54 -10.54
N GLU A 132 19.09 -2.48 -11.34
CA GLU A 132 20.02 -2.15 -12.41
C GLU A 132 21.43 -1.77 -11.88
N ALA A 133 21.49 -1.17 -10.68
CA ALA A 133 22.74 -0.86 -10.00
C ALA A 133 23.41 -2.10 -9.36
N GLU A 134 22.61 -3.07 -8.91
CA GLU A 134 23.08 -4.32 -8.30
C GLU A 134 23.34 -5.44 -9.32
N GLU A 135 22.88 -5.34 -10.57
CA GLU A 135 23.28 -6.25 -11.63
C GLU A 135 24.78 -6.03 -11.93
N PRO A 136 25.63 -7.03 -11.65
CA PRO A 136 27.03 -6.92 -12.04
C PRO A 136 27.04 -6.74 -13.56
N LYS A 137 27.71 -5.69 -14.04
CA LYS A 137 27.98 -5.50 -15.47
C LYS A 137 28.57 -6.81 -15.96
N ALA A 138 27.74 -7.67 -16.53
CA ALA A 138 28.12 -8.95 -17.09
C ALA A 138 28.99 -8.71 -18.33
N GLY A 139 30.27 -8.42 -18.09
CA GLY A 139 31.29 -8.22 -19.02
C GLY A 139 32.54 -8.94 -18.54
N ARG A 140 32.76 -10.16 -19.01
CA ARG A 140 34.07 -10.85 -19.10
C ARG A 140 34.69 -11.54 -17.87
N THR A 141 34.01 -11.81 -16.75
CA THR A 141 34.69 -12.50 -15.65
C THR A 141 34.03 -13.83 -15.21
N ALA A 142 32.95 -14.25 -15.84
CA ALA A 142 32.23 -15.47 -15.43
C ALA A 142 32.96 -16.79 -15.78
N TYR A 143 33.93 -16.77 -16.70
CA TYR A 143 34.66 -17.99 -17.10
C TYR A 143 35.90 -18.28 -16.26
N THR A 144 36.46 -17.29 -15.56
CA THR A 144 37.65 -17.49 -14.73
C THR A 144 37.30 -18.13 -13.36
N SER A 145 36.08 -17.98 -12.88
CA SER A 145 35.65 -18.53 -11.59
C SER A 145 35.32 -20.04 -11.63
N LEU A 146 34.84 -20.55 -12.75
CA LEU A 146 34.52 -21.98 -12.91
C LEU A 146 35.78 -22.84 -12.96
N SER A 147 36.82 -22.39 -13.62
CA SER A 147 38.10 -23.10 -13.66
C SER A 147 38.81 -23.11 -12.31
N GLN A 148 38.72 -22.03 -11.52
CA GLN A 148 39.21 -22.00 -10.13
C GLN A 148 38.44 -22.91 -9.20
N PHE A 149 37.10 -22.99 -9.35
CA PHE A 149 36.25 -23.87 -8.53
C PHE A 149 36.55 -25.35 -8.81
N MET A 150 36.78 -25.73 -10.07
CA MET A 150 37.14 -27.09 -10.44
C MET A 150 38.56 -27.48 -9.94
N SER A 151 39.53 -26.57 -9.95
CA SER A 151 40.86 -26.82 -9.40
C SER A 151 40.89 -27.02 -7.88
N ILE A 152 40.00 -26.36 -7.14
CA ILE A 152 39.86 -26.50 -5.67
C ILE A 152 39.21 -27.85 -5.31
N THR A 153 38.27 -28.33 -6.11
CA THR A 153 37.62 -29.65 -5.91
C THR A 153 38.57 -30.79 -6.23
N GLU A 154 39.42 -30.68 -7.24
CA GLU A 154 40.44 -31.68 -7.56
C GLU A 154 41.55 -31.72 -6.52
N ALA A 155 41.97 -30.57 -5.98
CA ALA A 155 42.97 -30.51 -4.92
C ALA A 155 42.47 -31.13 -3.60
N LYS A 156 41.19 -30.96 -3.26
CA LYS A 156 40.58 -31.63 -2.10
C LYS A 156 40.40 -33.14 -2.26
N ALA A 157 40.15 -33.61 -3.46
CA ALA A 157 40.05 -35.06 -3.74
C ALA A 157 41.38 -35.79 -3.60
N ARG A 158 42.52 -35.12 -3.84
CA ARG A 158 43.87 -35.69 -3.72
C ARG A 158 44.44 -35.71 -2.28
N SER A 159 43.80 -34.99 -1.35
CA SER A 159 44.24 -34.95 0.06
C SER A 159 43.52 -35.98 0.95
N LEU A 160 42.69 -36.84 0.38
CA LEU A 160 41.89 -37.87 1.10
C LEU A 160 42.25 -39.30 0.72
N ILE A 161 43.43 -39.49 0.08
CA ILE A 161 44.09 -40.80 -0.13
C ILE A 161 45.49 -40.73 0.56
#